data_9217bc8f4d6d9a28f70d7f694402551e
#
_entry.id   9217bc8f4d6d9a28f70d7f694402551e
#
_cell.length_a   1.000
_cell.length_b   1.000
_cell.length_c   1.000
_cell.angle_alpha   90.00
_cell.angle_beta   90.00
_cell.angle_gamma   90.00
#
_symmetry.space_group_name_H-M   'P 1'
#
loop_
_entity.id
_entity.type
_entity.pdbx_description
1 polymer ?
#
loop_
_entity_poly.entity_id
_entity_poly.type
_entity_poly.pdbx_seq_one_letter_code
_entity_poly.pdbx_strand_id
1 'polypeptide(L)'
;MNSRRTFIKGSALVGAGISLAPHLVFSQKAKPLAHKLKLGFIGVGLRGINHLNNAMRRKDTEITAICDIDPKRIDIALDLIEKDGRKQPLVFGKHKEDYLNLLDSKGVDAVIIATPWLWHTKMAVAAMQAGVYAGLEVSASQTIEECWDLVNTHEATGTHMMFLENVNFRRDVMAVLNMVKQQVFGEMIHYRCGYQHDLREVKFNNGKQPYGGGVEFGAKGISEAKWRTKHSVYRNGDTYPTHGVGPIAAMANINRGNRFVSMTASATKAVGLHNHIVAQ
;
A
#
# COMPACT_ATOMS: atom_id res chain seq x y z
N MET A 1 -45.50 7.76 -5.58
CA MET A 1 -44.57 7.94 -6.72
C MET A 1 -44.01 9.36 -6.66
N ASN A 2 -42.82 9.56 -6.19
CA ASN A 2 -42.18 10.88 -6.17
C ASN A 2 -41.80 11.28 -7.61
N SER A 3 -42.33 12.41 -8.06
CA SER A 3 -42.10 12.86 -9.45
C SER A 3 -40.65 13.28 -9.66
N ARG A 4 -40.14 13.12 -10.91
CA ARG A 4 -38.80 13.60 -11.32
C ARG A 4 -38.54 15.07 -10.94
N ARG A 5 -39.57 15.90 -10.87
CA ARG A 5 -39.49 17.31 -10.42
C ARG A 5 -39.12 17.45 -8.97
N THR A 6 -39.62 16.57 -8.08
CA THR A 6 -39.31 16.60 -6.64
C THR A 6 -37.86 16.18 -6.40
N PHE A 7 -37.36 15.21 -7.18
CA PHE A 7 -35.96 14.78 -7.14
C PHE A 7 -35.01 15.90 -7.59
N ILE A 8 -35.30 16.56 -8.72
CA ILE A 8 -34.47 17.67 -9.24
C ILE A 8 -34.45 18.87 -8.28
N LYS A 9 -35.57 19.21 -7.65
CA LYS A 9 -35.62 20.30 -6.65
C LYS A 9 -34.83 19.95 -5.38
N GLY A 10 -34.87 18.72 -4.93
CA GLY A 10 -34.05 18.24 -3.80
C GLY A 10 -32.54 18.26 -4.11
N SER A 11 -32.17 17.86 -5.32
CA SER A 11 -30.76 17.86 -5.76
C SER A 11 -30.18 19.25 -5.96
N ALA A 12 -30.99 20.22 -6.38
CA ALA A 12 -30.57 21.63 -6.54
C ALA A 12 -30.30 22.32 -5.19
N LEU A 13 -31.05 21.98 -4.13
CA LEU A 13 -30.83 22.51 -2.78
C LEU A 13 -29.56 21.91 -2.12
N VAL A 14 -29.27 20.64 -2.37
CA VAL A 14 -28.01 19.98 -1.91
C VAL A 14 -26.81 20.53 -2.67
N GLY A 15 -26.94 20.78 -3.99
CA GLY A 15 -25.88 21.35 -4.82
C GLY A 15 -25.47 22.77 -4.41
N ALA A 16 -26.42 23.62 -4.01
CA ALA A 16 -26.15 25.00 -3.55
C ALA A 16 -25.44 25.05 -2.18
N GLY A 17 -25.65 24.05 -1.32
CA GLY A 17 -24.98 23.96 -0.01
C GLY A 17 -23.54 23.49 -0.11
N ILE A 18 -23.20 22.72 -1.14
CA ILE A 18 -21.85 22.15 -1.32
C ILE A 18 -20.91 23.14 -2.01
N SER A 19 -21.42 24.05 -2.83
CA SER A 19 -20.60 25.04 -3.56
C SER A 19 -20.08 26.20 -2.68
N LEU A 20 -20.56 26.37 -1.45
CA LEU A 20 -20.13 27.43 -0.54
C LEU A 20 -19.14 26.96 0.54
N ALA A 21 -18.77 25.68 0.61
CA ALA A 21 -17.84 25.18 1.61
C ALA A 21 -16.78 24.19 1.10
N PRO A 22 -16.01 24.49 0.05
CA PRO A 22 -14.94 23.58 -0.36
C PRO A 22 -13.74 23.55 0.59
N HIS A 23 -13.69 24.44 1.59
CA HIS A 23 -12.53 24.60 2.47
C HIS A 23 -12.74 24.15 3.92
N LEU A 24 -13.97 23.78 4.32
CA LEU A 24 -14.25 23.44 5.72
C LEU A 24 -14.09 21.95 6.06
N VAL A 25 -14.01 21.07 5.08
CA VAL A 25 -13.97 19.61 5.31
C VAL A 25 -12.57 19.11 5.73
N PHE A 26 -11.51 19.87 5.51
CA PHE A 26 -10.13 19.46 5.82
C PHE A 26 -9.52 20.09 7.08
N SER A 27 -10.28 20.85 7.85
CA SER A 27 -9.78 21.55 9.04
C SER A 27 -10.29 21.00 10.37
N GLN A 28 -10.88 19.82 10.41
CA GLN A 28 -10.98 19.15 11.70
C GLN A 28 -9.58 18.64 12.06
N LYS A 29 -8.88 19.39 12.93
CA LYS A 29 -7.72 18.85 13.64
C LYS A 29 -8.16 17.52 14.22
N ALA A 30 -7.62 16.42 13.71
CA ALA A 30 -7.83 15.11 14.31
C ALA A 30 -7.62 15.25 15.82
N LYS A 31 -8.59 14.87 16.63
CA LYS A 31 -8.40 14.88 18.08
C LYS A 31 -7.17 14.01 18.35
N PRO A 32 -6.19 14.49 19.13
CA PRO A 32 -5.08 13.67 19.52
C PRO A 32 -5.63 12.36 20.11
N LEU A 33 -5.08 11.22 19.70
CA LEU A 33 -5.41 9.95 20.33
C LEU A 33 -5.10 10.06 21.82
N ALA A 34 -6.01 9.57 22.67
CA ALA A 34 -5.82 9.55 24.10
C ALA A 34 -4.67 8.61 24.54
N HIS A 35 -4.20 7.77 23.63
CA HIS A 35 -3.10 6.80 23.81
C HIS A 35 -2.20 6.80 22.56
N LYS A 36 -1.03 6.18 22.68
CA LYS A 36 -0.17 5.91 21.52
C LYS A 36 -0.89 4.98 20.55
N LEU A 37 -0.74 5.23 19.25
CA LEU A 37 -1.29 4.37 18.21
C LEU A 37 -0.63 2.99 18.27
N LYS A 38 -1.42 1.96 18.55
CA LYS A 38 -0.96 0.56 18.63
C LYS A 38 -0.88 -0.03 17.24
N LEU A 39 0.33 -0.36 16.82
CA LEU A 39 0.61 -0.89 15.48
C LEU A 39 0.95 -2.38 15.54
N GLY A 40 0.30 -3.14 14.65
CA GLY A 40 0.70 -4.48 14.27
C GLY A 40 1.43 -4.48 12.92
N PHE A 41 2.37 -5.40 12.73
CA PHE A 41 3.07 -5.59 11.46
C PHE A 41 2.80 -7.01 10.93
N ILE A 42 2.22 -7.12 9.76
CA ILE A 42 1.98 -8.38 9.06
C ILE A 42 2.95 -8.44 7.87
N GLY A 43 3.97 -9.26 7.99
CA GLY A 43 5.13 -9.29 7.12
C GLY A 43 6.22 -8.32 7.60
N VAL A 44 7.30 -8.85 8.16
CA VAL A 44 8.52 -8.11 8.58
C VAL A 44 9.73 -8.48 7.73
N GLY A 45 9.49 -8.75 6.44
CA GLY A 45 10.52 -8.88 5.40
C GLY A 45 11.26 -7.57 5.13
N LEU A 46 11.87 -7.45 3.95
CA LEU A 46 12.66 -6.25 3.59
C LEU A 46 11.86 -4.95 3.72
N ARG A 47 10.65 -4.91 3.16
CA ARG A 47 9.80 -3.73 3.21
C ARG A 47 9.17 -3.53 4.61
N GLY A 48 8.72 -4.60 5.26
CA GLY A 48 8.13 -4.54 6.58
C GLY A 48 9.10 -3.98 7.64
N ILE A 49 10.37 -4.35 7.60
CA ILE A 49 11.42 -3.77 8.45
C ILE A 49 11.60 -2.27 8.21
N ASN A 50 11.48 -1.80 6.96
CA ASN A 50 11.54 -0.36 6.69
C ASN A 50 10.38 0.40 7.35
N HIS A 51 9.18 -0.15 7.31
CA HIS A 51 8.02 0.42 8.01
C HIS A 51 8.17 0.35 9.51
N LEU A 52 8.66 -0.76 10.05
CA LEU A 52 8.95 -0.92 11.47
C LEU A 52 9.92 0.16 11.96
N ASN A 53 11.04 0.37 11.26
CA ASN A 53 12.01 1.42 11.55
C ASN A 53 11.38 2.83 11.50
N ASN A 54 10.49 3.09 10.54
CA ASN A 54 9.78 4.37 10.46
C ASN A 54 8.82 4.57 11.62
N ALA A 55 8.11 3.52 12.06
CA ALA A 55 7.24 3.57 13.22
C ALA A 55 8.04 3.80 14.51
N MET A 56 9.20 3.18 14.67
CA MET A 56 10.08 3.37 15.83
C MET A 56 10.60 4.80 15.99
N ARG A 57 10.79 5.54 14.89
CA ARG A 57 11.16 6.97 14.92
C ARG A 57 10.06 7.87 15.50
N ARG A 58 8.84 7.39 15.66
CA ARG A 58 7.70 8.14 16.16
C ARG A 58 7.50 7.90 17.66
N LYS A 59 7.21 8.96 18.39
CA LYS A 59 6.95 8.89 19.85
C LYS A 59 5.49 8.56 20.18
N ASP A 60 4.60 8.77 19.21
CA ASP A 60 3.15 8.58 19.30
C ASP A 60 2.67 7.19 18.84
N THR A 61 3.59 6.26 18.57
CA THR A 61 3.29 4.89 18.19
C THR A 61 3.83 3.89 19.20
N GLU A 62 3.12 2.77 19.34
CA GLU A 62 3.52 1.58 20.09
C GLU A 62 3.44 0.36 19.16
N ILE A 63 4.49 -0.46 19.12
CA ILE A 63 4.51 -1.70 18.34
C ILE A 63 4.01 -2.80 19.27
N THR A 64 2.80 -3.29 19.04
CA THR A 64 2.13 -4.23 19.95
C THR A 64 2.08 -5.65 19.41
N ALA A 65 2.23 -5.85 18.09
CA ALA A 65 2.16 -7.17 17.48
C ALA A 65 3.03 -7.28 16.22
N ILE A 66 3.62 -8.45 16.00
CA ILE A 66 4.36 -8.83 14.79
C ILE A 66 3.86 -10.19 14.31
N CYS A 67 3.65 -10.32 13.00
CA CYS A 67 3.31 -11.56 12.34
C CYS A 67 4.18 -11.79 11.10
N ASP A 68 4.91 -12.89 11.05
CA ASP A 68 5.62 -13.37 9.87
C ASP A 68 5.73 -14.91 9.94
N ILE A 69 5.73 -15.58 8.79
CA ILE A 69 5.90 -17.05 8.72
C ILE A 69 7.38 -17.46 8.75
N ASP A 70 8.29 -16.53 8.60
CA ASP A 70 9.74 -16.77 8.66
C ASP A 70 10.27 -16.37 10.05
N PRO A 71 10.64 -17.34 10.92
CA PRO A 71 11.12 -17.05 12.26
C PRO A 71 12.38 -16.16 12.26
N LYS A 72 13.23 -16.27 11.24
CA LYS A 72 14.41 -15.40 11.14
C LYS A 72 14.03 -13.93 10.94
N ARG A 73 12.92 -13.65 10.25
CA ARG A 73 12.42 -12.28 10.08
C ARG A 73 11.82 -11.75 11.37
N ILE A 74 11.14 -12.61 12.10
CA ILE A 74 10.64 -12.28 13.45
C ILE A 74 11.80 -11.91 14.36
N ASP A 75 12.84 -12.76 14.45
CA ASP A 75 14.01 -12.53 15.29
C ASP A 75 14.69 -11.19 14.98
N ILE A 76 14.88 -10.86 13.70
CA ILE A 76 15.45 -9.57 13.27
C ILE A 76 14.58 -8.40 13.74
N ALA A 77 13.26 -8.52 13.63
CA ALA A 77 12.34 -7.46 14.03
C ALA A 77 12.35 -7.26 15.56
N LEU A 78 12.35 -8.35 16.32
CA LEU A 78 12.40 -8.30 17.78
C LEU A 78 13.71 -7.68 18.29
N ASP A 79 14.83 -8.04 17.67
CA ASP A 79 16.16 -7.50 17.94
C ASP A 79 16.23 -5.98 17.74
N LEU A 80 15.61 -5.49 16.66
CA LEU A 80 15.52 -4.05 16.37
C LEU A 80 14.67 -3.31 17.39
N ILE A 81 13.54 -3.89 17.80
CA ILE A 81 12.64 -3.31 18.81
C ILE A 81 13.31 -3.24 20.17
N GLU A 82 14.02 -4.30 20.55
CA GLU A 82 14.79 -4.35 21.81
C GLU A 82 15.91 -3.30 21.83
N LYS A 83 16.68 -3.19 20.76
CA LYS A 83 17.73 -2.17 20.60
C LYS A 83 17.21 -0.74 20.65
N ASP A 84 15.96 -0.51 20.24
CA ASP A 84 15.28 0.80 20.35
C ASP A 84 14.71 1.04 21.77
N GLY A 85 14.88 0.08 22.70
CA GLY A 85 14.42 0.18 24.08
C GLY A 85 12.90 0.07 24.25
N ARG A 86 12.18 -0.47 23.28
CA ARG A 86 10.73 -0.66 23.32
C ARG A 86 10.35 -2.00 23.93
N LYS A 87 9.11 -2.05 24.42
CA LYS A 87 8.52 -3.30 24.92
C LYS A 87 8.41 -4.30 23.76
N GLN A 88 8.70 -5.56 24.06
CA GLN A 88 8.52 -6.67 23.12
C GLN A 88 7.04 -6.84 22.77
N PRO A 89 6.69 -6.93 21.47
CA PRO A 89 5.34 -7.14 21.00
C PRO A 89 4.89 -8.61 21.14
N LEU A 90 3.59 -8.84 20.99
CA LEU A 90 3.07 -10.19 20.76
C LEU A 90 3.56 -10.72 19.41
N VAL A 91 3.89 -12.00 19.35
CA VAL A 91 4.41 -12.65 18.13
C VAL A 91 3.41 -13.68 17.61
N PHE A 92 3.14 -13.58 16.31
CA PHE A 92 2.30 -14.48 15.54
C PHE A 92 3.09 -14.98 14.34
N GLY A 93 2.86 -16.21 13.88
CA GLY A 93 3.61 -16.75 12.74
C GLY A 93 3.68 -18.27 12.71
N LYS A 94 2.83 -18.95 13.48
CA LYS A 94 2.76 -20.43 13.56
C LYS A 94 2.32 -21.04 12.21
N HIS A 95 1.49 -20.33 11.45
CA HIS A 95 0.98 -20.73 10.14
C HIS A 95 0.61 -19.51 9.30
N LYS A 96 0.25 -19.72 8.04
CA LYS A 96 0.00 -18.62 7.07
C LYS A 96 -1.16 -17.72 7.45
N GLU A 97 -2.14 -18.23 8.15
CA GLU A 97 -3.36 -17.53 8.59
C GLU A 97 -3.23 -16.98 10.02
N ASP A 98 -2.07 -17.07 10.68
CA ASP A 98 -1.88 -16.63 12.06
C ASP A 98 -2.03 -15.10 12.23
N TYR A 99 -2.02 -14.35 11.13
CA TYR A 99 -2.41 -12.94 11.13
C TYR A 99 -3.87 -12.71 11.59
N LEU A 100 -4.76 -13.70 11.44
CA LEU A 100 -6.12 -13.63 11.98
C LEU A 100 -6.11 -13.59 13.50
N ASN A 101 -5.28 -14.40 14.14
CA ASN A 101 -5.10 -14.36 15.59
C ASN A 101 -4.52 -13.03 16.09
N LEU A 102 -3.64 -12.40 15.28
CA LEU A 102 -3.17 -11.04 15.56
C LEU A 102 -4.33 -10.04 15.55
N LEU A 103 -5.20 -10.09 14.55
CA LEU A 103 -6.36 -9.20 14.42
C LEU A 103 -7.37 -9.43 15.55
N ASP A 104 -7.62 -10.68 15.92
CA ASP A 104 -8.54 -11.05 17.00
C ASP A 104 -8.03 -10.68 18.39
N SER A 105 -6.72 -10.44 18.54
CA SER A 105 -6.11 -10.10 19.84
C SER A 105 -6.59 -8.77 20.42
N LYS A 106 -7.29 -7.94 19.63
CA LYS A 106 -7.76 -6.57 19.98
C LYS A 106 -6.63 -5.67 20.56
N GLY A 107 -5.40 -6.05 20.28
CA GLY A 107 -4.19 -5.36 20.74
C GLY A 107 -3.64 -4.32 19.78
N VAL A 108 -4.30 -4.07 18.62
CA VAL A 108 -3.85 -3.19 17.57
C VAL A 108 -4.97 -2.22 17.14
N ASP A 109 -4.61 -0.96 16.89
CA ASP A 109 -5.49 0.05 16.28
C ASP A 109 -5.36 0.01 14.74
N ALA A 110 -4.16 -0.32 14.26
CA ALA A 110 -3.86 -0.43 12.85
C ALA A 110 -2.80 -1.52 12.59
N VAL A 111 -2.82 -2.06 11.39
CA VAL A 111 -1.79 -2.99 10.89
C VAL A 111 -1.11 -2.46 9.64
N ILE A 112 0.19 -2.71 9.53
CA ILE A 112 0.96 -2.50 8.30
C ILE A 112 1.18 -3.85 7.65
N ILE A 113 0.67 -3.99 6.41
CA ILE A 113 0.71 -5.24 5.65
C ILE A 113 1.77 -5.09 4.56
N ALA A 114 2.84 -5.88 4.66
CA ALA A 114 3.98 -5.88 3.75
C ALA A 114 4.43 -7.32 3.40
N THR A 115 3.47 -8.14 3.08
CA THR A 115 3.61 -9.56 2.70
C THR A 115 3.79 -9.74 1.18
N PRO A 116 3.95 -10.96 0.64
CA PRO A 116 3.84 -11.20 -0.79
C PRO A 116 2.47 -10.79 -1.35
N TRP A 117 2.45 -10.24 -2.56
CA TRP A 117 1.28 -9.58 -3.18
C TRP A 117 -0.02 -10.39 -3.17
N LEU A 118 0.05 -11.72 -3.31
CA LEU A 118 -1.12 -12.60 -3.30
C LEU A 118 -1.87 -12.64 -1.95
N TRP A 119 -1.27 -12.10 -0.90
CA TRP A 119 -1.85 -12.04 0.44
C TRP A 119 -2.42 -10.65 0.78
N HIS A 120 -2.08 -9.63 0.03
CA HIS A 120 -2.39 -8.25 0.33
C HIS A 120 -3.88 -8.01 0.52
N THR A 121 -4.70 -8.32 -0.49
CA THR A 121 -6.14 -8.11 -0.43
C THR A 121 -6.79 -8.89 0.70
N LYS A 122 -6.46 -10.18 0.84
CA LYS A 122 -7.03 -11.05 1.90
C LYS A 122 -6.76 -10.51 3.29
N MET A 123 -5.53 -10.06 3.54
CA MET A 123 -5.13 -9.53 4.85
C MET A 123 -5.76 -8.17 5.12
N ALA A 124 -5.87 -7.30 4.12
CA ALA A 124 -6.50 -6.00 4.25
C ALA A 124 -8.02 -6.13 4.49
N VAL A 125 -8.69 -7.01 3.76
CA VAL A 125 -10.11 -7.33 3.96
C VAL A 125 -10.35 -7.85 5.38
N ALA A 126 -9.55 -8.82 5.84
CA ALA A 126 -9.67 -9.35 7.19
C ALA A 126 -9.43 -8.27 8.26
N ALA A 127 -8.45 -7.38 8.07
CA ALA A 127 -8.19 -6.28 8.99
C ALA A 127 -9.39 -5.32 9.06
N MET A 128 -9.95 -4.91 7.92
CA MET A 128 -11.12 -4.04 7.89
C MET A 128 -12.35 -4.71 8.51
N GLN A 129 -12.56 -6.00 8.29
CA GLN A 129 -13.65 -6.79 8.91
C GLN A 129 -13.49 -6.88 10.43
N ALA A 130 -12.26 -6.92 10.94
CA ALA A 130 -11.96 -6.88 12.36
C ALA A 130 -12.04 -5.47 12.97
N GLY A 131 -12.38 -4.44 12.18
CA GLY A 131 -12.41 -3.04 12.62
C GLY A 131 -11.02 -2.42 12.79
N VAL A 132 -9.97 -3.04 12.25
CA VAL A 132 -8.58 -2.59 12.35
C VAL A 132 -8.18 -1.84 11.08
N TYR A 133 -7.65 -0.63 11.24
CA TYR A 133 -7.17 0.17 10.11
C TYR A 133 -6.03 -0.56 9.37
N ALA A 134 -6.14 -0.70 8.06
CA ALA A 134 -5.15 -1.41 7.24
C ALA A 134 -4.25 -0.43 6.46
N GLY A 135 -2.97 -0.40 6.74
CA GLY A 135 -1.95 0.18 5.86
C GLY A 135 -1.41 -0.92 4.94
N LEU A 136 -1.69 -0.84 3.65
CA LEU A 136 -1.40 -1.88 2.68
C LEU A 136 -0.31 -1.47 1.70
N GLU A 137 0.76 -2.23 1.61
CA GLU A 137 1.86 -2.01 0.66
C GLU A 137 1.45 -2.24 -0.82
N VAL A 138 2.25 -1.74 -1.71
CA VAL A 138 2.15 -1.89 -3.16
C VAL A 138 2.49 -3.33 -3.57
N SER A 139 1.71 -3.98 -4.44
CA SER A 139 0.45 -3.58 -5.03
C SER A 139 -0.72 -4.04 -4.15
N ALA A 140 -1.79 -3.24 -4.08
CA ALA A 140 -2.92 -3.56 -3.21
C ALA A 140 -3.62 -4.87 -3.61
N SER A 141 -3.77 -5.10 -4.91
CA SER A 141 -4.54 -6.20 -5.49
C SER A 141 -3.88 -6.70 -6.77
N GLN A 142 -4.29 -7.88 -7.23
CA GLN A 142 -3.79 -8.54 -8.44
C GLN A 142 -4.88 -8.73 -9.49
N THR A 143 -6.14 -8.64 -9.11
CA THR A 143 -7.31 -8.78 -9.98
C THR A 143 -8.30 -7.64 -9.76
N ILE A 144 -9.25 -7.49 -10.67
CA ILE A 144 -10.33 -6.49 -10.55
C ILE A 144 -11.27 -6.87 -9.41
N GLU A 145 -11.53 -8.15 -9.22
CA GLU A 145 -12.35 -8.68 -8.13
C GLU A 145 -11.74 -8.29 -6.78
N GLU A 146 -10.44 -8.46 -6.61
CA GLU A 146 -9.73 -8.04 -5.40
C GLU A 146 -9.82 -6.53 -5.16
N CYS A 147 -9.84 -5.71 -6.21
CA CYS A 147 -10.08 -4.27 -6.08
C CYS A 147 -11.48 -4.00 -5.50
N TRP A 148 -12.50 -4.70 -6.01
CA TRP A 148 -13.85 -4.60 -5.51
C TRP A 148 -14.01 -5.13 -4.08
N ASP A 149 -13.30 -6.20 -3.72
CA ASP A 149 -13.30 -6.72 -2.35
C ASP A 149 -12.82 -5.66 -1.35
N LEU A 150 -11.78 -4.91 -1.68
CA LEU A 150 -11.28 -3.82 -0.84
C LEU A 150 -12.31 -2.69 -0.68
N VAL A 151 -12.92 -2.24 -1.78
CA VAL A 151 -13.91 -1.16 -1.77
C VAL A 151 -15.18 -1.59 -1.04
N ASN A 152 -15.74 -2.75 -1.41
CA ASN A 152 -16.96 -3.27 -0.81
C ASN A 152 -16.79 -3.53 0.70
N THR A 153 -15.62 -4.01 1.11
CA THR A 153 -15.34 -4.23 2.55
C THR A 153 -15.29 -2.90 3.30
N HIS A 154 -14.63 -1.88 2.72
CA HIS A 154 -14.64 -0.56 3.32
C HIS A 154 -16.06 0.00 3.46
N GLU A 155 -16.86 -0.08 2.40
CA GLU A 155 -18.25 0.40 2.41
C GLU A 155 -19.13 -0.36 3.42
N ALA A 156 -18.95 -1.67 3.52
CA ALA A 156 -19.72 -2.52 4.44
C ALA A 156 -19.34 -2.34 5.90
N THR A 157 -18.06 -2.11 6.21
CA THR A 157 -17.56 -2.06 7.59
C THR A 157 -17.37 -0.63 8.12
N GLY A 158 -17.24 0.36 7.23
CA GLY A 158 -16.80 1.72 7.59
C GLY A 158 -15.34 1.80 8.01
N THR A 159 -14.60 0.69 8.03
CA THR A 159 -13.19 0.67 8.42
C THR A 159 -12.32 1.11 7.25
N HIS A 160 -11.37 2.00 7.51
CA HIS A 160 -10.53 2.56 6.47
C HIS A 160 -9.32 1.66 6.14
N MET A 161 -8.89 1.76 4.90
CA MET A 161 -7.61 1.25 4.43
C MET A 161 -6.81 2.40 3.80
N MET A 162 -5.50 2.42 4.02
CA MET A 162 -4.57 3.30 3.32
C MET A 162 -3.65 2.48 2.40
N PHE A 163 -3.67 2.80 1.12
CA PHE A 163 -2.70 2.28 0.19
C PHE A 163 -1.38 3.04 0.33
N LEU A 164 -0.31 2.32 0.67
CA LEU A 164 0.99 2.90 1.03
C LEU A 164 1.85 3.22 -0.20
N GLU A 165 1.28 3.94 -1.16
CA GLU A 165 2.01 4.41 -2.34
C GLU A 165 3.03 5.49 -1.95
N ASN A 166 4.25 5.08 -1.71
CA ASN A 166 5.29 5.93 -1.14
C ASN A 166 5.75 7.07 -2.07
N VAL A 167 5.61 6.92 -3.40
CA VAL A 167 6.04 7.97 -4.35
C VAL A 167 5.18 9.21 -4.22
N ASN A 168 3.90 9.08 -3.86
CA ASN A 168 3.03 10.23 -3.57
C ASN A 168 3.56 11.16 -2.49
N PHE A 169 4.38 10.64 -1.56
CA PHE A 169 4.90 11.37 -0.41
C PHE A 169 6.35 11.81 -0.57
N ARG A 170 6.95 11.66 -1.73
CA ARG A 170 8.26 12.23 -2.04
C ARG A 170 8.16 13.74 -2.01
N ARG A 171 9.19 14.39 -1.48
CA ARG A 171 9.20 15.86 -1.32
C ARG A 171 9.04 16.61 -2.64
N ASP A 172 9.68 16.14 -3.70
CA ASP A 172 9.58 16.69 -5.05
C ASP A 172 8.15 16.53 -5.62
N VAL A 173 7.54 15.34 -5.47
CA VAL A 173 6.16 15.08 -5.90
C VAL A 173 5.16 15.94 -5.12
N MET A 174 5.33 16.04 -3.80
CA MET A 174 4.48 16.89 -2.96
C MET A 174 4.62 18.38 -3.29
N ALA A 175 5.83 18.84 -3.65
CA ALA A 175 6.06 20.20 -4.10
C ALA A 175 5.29 20.47 -5.41
N VAL A 176 5.40 19.58 -6.40
CA VAL A 176 4.65 19.70 -7.67
C VAL A 176 3.15 19.66 -7.43
N LEU A 177 2.65 18.76 -6.58
CA LEU A 177 1.23 18.70 -6.21
C LEU A 177 0.76 20.03 -5.59
N ASN A 178 1.57 20.64 -4.74
CA ASN A 178 1.27 21.95 -4.16
C ASN A 178 1.22 23.05 -5.23
N MET A 179 2.16 23.06 -6.17
CA MET A 179 2.16 24.00 -7.31
C MET A 179 0.91 23.83 -8.19
N VAL A 180 0.50 22.58 -8.46
CA VAL A 180 -0.75 22.30 -9.20
C VAL A 180 -1.95 22.85 -8.44
N LYS A 181 -2.04 22.62 -7.13
CA LYS A 181 -3.12 23.16 -6.28
C LYS A 181 -3.18 24.69 -6.25
N GLN A 182 -2.03 25.33 -6.36
CA GLN A 182 -1.91 26.79 -6.44
C GLN A 182 -2.08 27.33 -7.87
N GLN A 183 -2.40 26.48 -8.83
CA GLN A 183 -2.58 26.83 -10.24
C GLN A 183 -1.34 27.50 -10.90
N VAL A 184 -0.15 27.22 -10.40
CA VAL A 184 1.10 27.76 -10.94
C VAL A 184 1.30 27.40 -12.43
N PHE A 185 0.81 26.23 -12.84
CA PHE A 185 0.86 25.75 -14.22
C PHE A 185 -0.37 26.09 -15.05
N GLY A 186 -1.36 26.79 -14.49
CA GLY A 186 -2.66 27.00 -15.10
C GLY A 186 -3.49 25.72 -15.18
N GLU A 187 -4.36 25.61 -16.18
CA GLU A 187 -5.18 24.43 -16.40
C GLU A 187 -4.32 23.25 -16.91
N MET A 188 -4.38 22.14 -16.19
CA MET A 188 -3.59 20.95 -16.50
C MET A 188 -4.31 20.06 -17.52
N ILE A 189 -3.80 20.01 -18.74
CA ILE A 189 -4.40 19.28 -19.87
C ILE A 189 -3.69 17.97 -20.20
N HIS A 190 -2.45 17.77 -19.74
CA HIS A 190 -1.66 16.59 -20.04
C HIS A 190 -0.71 16.26 -18.88
N TYR A 191 -0.53 14.98 -18.60
CA TYR A 191 0.41 14.48 -17.62
C TYR A 191 1.26 13.37 -18.24
N ARG A 192 2.53 13.33 -17.92
CA ARG A 192 3.43 12.24 -18.26
C ARG A 192 4.17 11.76 -17.04
N CYS A 193 4.17 10.47 -16.84
CA CYS A 193 4.92 9.83 -15.75
C CYS A 193 5.67 8.60 -16.26
N GLY A 194 6.60 8.13 -15.46
CA GLY A 194 7.30 6.89 -15.68
C GLY A 194 7.97 6.42 -14.40
N TYR A 195 8.03 5.12 -14.23
CA TYR A 195 8.81 4.47 -13.19
C TYR A 195 9.65 3.37 -13.82
N GLN A 196 10.96 3.51 -13.68
CA GLN A 196 11.93 2.53 -14.20
C GLN A 196 12.84 2.10 -13.07
N HIS A 197 12.96 0.81 -12.86
CA HIS A 197 13.76 0.23 -11.79
C HIS A 197 14.41 -1.07 -12.23
N ASP A 198 15.72 -1.15 -12.10
CA ASP A 198 16.41 -2.43 -12.21
C ASP A 198 16.12 -3.28 -10.97
N LEU A 199 15.33 -4.31 -11.18
CA LEU A 199 14.89 -5.20 -10.11
C LEU A 199 15.63 -6.54 -10.08
N ARG A 200 16.75 -6.70 -10.81
CA ARG A 200 17.52 -7.95 -10.81
C ARG A 200 17.92 -8.35 -9.40
N GLU A 201 18.37 -7.39 -8.58
CA GLU A 201 18.80 -7.63 -7.20
C GLU A 201 17.71 -8.14 -6.25
N VAL A 202 16.44 -7.93 -6.56
CA VAL A 202 15.31 -8.45 -5.77
C VAL A 202 14.62 -9.62 -6.43
N LYS A 203 14.75 -9.75 -7.75
CA LYS A 203 14.14 -10.85 -8.52
C LYS A 203 15.01 -12.09 -8.57
N PHE A 204 16.32 -11.95 -8.40
CA PHE A 204 17.26 -13.04 -8.30
C PHE A 204 18.06 -12.93 -7.02
N ASN A 205 18.14 -14.02 -6.25
CA ASN A 205 18.91 -14.02 -5.02
C ASN A 205 19.25 -15.45 -4.62
N ASN A 206 20.54 -15.78 -4.60
CA ASN A 206 21.06 -17.08 -4.20
C ASN A 206 21.40 -17.18 -2.69
N GLY A 207 21.13 -16.15 -1.92
CA GLY A 207 21.37 -16.10 -0.47
C GLY A 207 22.82 -15.82 -0.05
N LYS A 208 23.75 -15.59 -0.99
CA LYS A 208 25.14 -15.25 -0.65
C LYS A 208 25.31 -13.81 -0.18
N GLN A 209 24.37 -12.95 -0.51
CA GLN A 209 24.32 -11.54 -0.12
C GLN A 209 22.89 -11.14 0.30
N PRO A 210 22.71 -10.05 1.05
CA PRO A 210 21.39 -9.58 1.45
C PRO A 210 20.48 -9.26 0.26
N TYR A 211 21.05 -8.74 -0.82
CA TYR A 211 20.38 -8.39 -2.07
C TYR A 211 21.12 -8.96 -3.26
N GLY A 212 20.39 -9.55 -4.19
CA GLY A 212 20.92 -10.00 -5.46
C GLY A 212 21.82 -11.23 -5.37
N GLY A 213 22.54 -11.43 -6.44
CA GLY A 213 23.47 -12.55 -6.64
C GLY A 213 22.83 -13.76 -7.30
N GLY A 214 23.52 -14.30 -8.32
CA GLY A 214 23.06 -15.43 -9.11
C GLY A 214 21.82 -15.15 -9.95
N VAL A 215 21.12 -16.21 -10.28
CA VAL A 215 19.89 -16.21 -11.07
C VAL A 215 18.76 -17.00 -10.41
N GLU A 216 18.95 -17.37 -9.16
CA GLU A 216 18.01 -18.20 -8.41
C GLU A 216 16.74 -17.43 -8.08
N PHE A 217 15.59 -18.05 -8.35
CA PHE A 217 14.27 -17.56 -8.02
C PHE A 217 13.28 -18.71 -7.75
N GLY A 218 12.06 -18.38 -7.33
CA GLY A 218 11.06 -19.37 -6.95
C GLY A 218 11.52 -20.20 -5.75
N ALA A 219 11.40 -21.52 -5.81
CA ALA A 219 11.79 -22.41 -4.72
C ALA A 219 13.28 -22.33 -4.34
N LYS A 220 14.13 -22.03 -5.32
CA LYS A 220 15.58 -21.88 -5.13
C LYS A 220 16.01 -20.47 -4.71
N GLY A 221 15.13 -19.49 -4.87
CA GLY A 221 15.43 -18.10 -4.52
C GLY A 221 15.28 -17.80 -3.03
N ILE A 222 15.88 -16.73 -2.59
CA ILE A 222 15.81 -16.22 -1.22
C ILE A 222 15.01 -14.91 -1.20
N SER A 223 14.36 -14.61 -0.08
CA SER A 223 13.60 -13.36 0.13
C SER A 223 12.55 -13.12 -0.96
N GLU A 224 12.51 -11.94 -1.56
CA GLU A 224 11.53 -11.58 -2.60
C GLU A 224 11.67 -12.43 -3.87
N ALA A 225 12.85 -12.93 -4.19
CA ALA A 225 13.06 -13.83 -5.33
C ALA A 225 12.22 -15.12 -5.23
N LYS A 226 11.82 -15.54 -4.04
CA LYS A 226 10.94 -16.70 -3.85
C LYS A 226 9.57 -16.53 -4.52
N TRP A 227 9.03 -15.33 -4.55
CA TRP A 227 7.65 -15.10 -4.98
C TRP A 227 7.53 -14.06 -6.10
N ARG A 228 8.32 -12.98 -6.05
CA ARG A 228 8.15 -11.80 -6.91
C ARG A 228 8.45 -12.09 -8.37
N THR A 229 9.49 -12.87 -8.65
CA THR A 229 9.93 -13.19 -10.02
C THR A 229 8.87 -13.98 -10.78
N LYS A 230 8.08 -14.81 -10.12
CA LYS A 230 6.97 -15.53 -10.73
C LYS A 230 5.98 -14.60 -11.43
N HIS A 231 5.70 -13.43 -10.88
CA HIS A 231 4.84 -12.45 -11.52
C HIS A 231 5.40 -11.98 -12.87
N SER A 232 6.72 -11.85 -12.98
CA SER A 232 7.38 -11.47 -14.24
C SER A 232 7.52 -12.61 -15.24
N VAL A 233 7.45 -13.87 -14.79
CA VAL A 233 7.43 -15.04 -15.68
C VAL A 233 6.08 -15.14 -16.40
N TYR A 234 4.99 -14.88 -15.71
CA TYR A 234 3.64 -15.07 -16.25
C TYR A 234 2.97 -13.80 -16.77
N ARG A 235 3.60 -12.62 -16.57
CA ARG A 235 3.04 -11.33 -16.95
C ARG A 235 4.08 -10.49 -17.68
N ASN A 236 3.73 -10.00 -18.87
CA ASN A 236 4.52 -9.00 -19.59
C ASN A 236 3.84 -7.64 -19.47
N GLY A 237 4.22 -6.89 -18.46
CA GLY A 237 3.65 -5.57 -18.20
C GLY A 237 4.22 -4.95 -16.93
N ASP A 238 3.78 -3.74 -16.64
CA ASP A 238 4.10 -3.06 -15.39
C ASP A 238 3.36 -3.75 -14.24
N THR A 239 4.11 -4.26 -13.26
CA THR A 239 3.55 -5.01 -12.14
C THR A 239 3.07 -4.13 -10.99
N TYR A 240 3.42 -2.83 -11.00
CA TYR A 240 2.94 -1.83 -10.05
C TYR A 240 3.00 -0.41 -10.65
N PRO A 241 2.11 -0.08 -11.60
CA PRO A 241 2.08 1.22 -12.27
C PRO A 241 1.77 2.39 -11.33
N THR A 242 1.40 2.11 -10.10
CA THR A 242 1.00 3.09 -9.09
C THR A 242 2.09 4.10 -8.76
N HIS A 243 3.37 3.75 -8.86
CA HIS A 243 4.47 4.68 -8.65
C HIS A 243 4.50 5.83 -9.68
N GLY A 244 4.02 5.58 -10.89
CA GLY A 244 3.84 6.63 -11.90
C GLY A 244 2.44 7.25 -11.83
N VAL A 245 1.40 6.40 -11.83
CA VAL A 245 0.00 6.85 -11.91
C VAL A 245 -0.48 7.51 -10.63
N GLY A 246 -0.01 7.08 -9.45
CA GLY A 246 -0.46 7.61 -8.16
C GLY A 246 -0.30 9.13 -8.02
N PRO A 247 0.90 9.70 -8.25
CA PRO A 247 1.09 11.14 -8.26
C PRO A 247 0.17 11.89 -9.23
N ILE A 248 0.03 11.37 -10.44
CA ILE A 248 -0.85 11.97 -11.45
C ILE A 248 -2.31 11.90 -11.02
N ALA A 249 -2.76 10.77 -10.51
CA ALA A 249 -4.12 10.62 -10.01
C ALA A 249 -4.45 11.64 -8.90
N ALA A 250 -3.47 11.90 -8.00
CA ALA A 250 -3.61 12.93 -6.98
C ALA A 250 -3.65 14.35 -7.56
N MET A 251 -2.80 14.66 -8.55
CA MET A 251 -2.76 15.97 -9.21
C MET A 251 -4.00 16.23 -10.07
N ALA A 252 -4.50 15.21 -10.75
CA ALA A 252 -5.68 15.27 -11.61
C ALA A 252 -7.00 15.08 -10.85
N ASN A 253 -6.99 14.97 -9.53
CA ASN A 253 -8.18 14.73 -8.70
C ASN A 253 -9.00 13.51 -9.17
N ILE A 254 -8.34 12.42 -9.58
CA ILE A 254 -9.02 11.18 -9.94
C ILE A 254 -9.80 10.64 -8.74
N ASN A 255 -11.05 10.25 -8.96
CA ASN A 255 -12.04 9.87 -7.95
C ASN A 255 -12.42 11.01 -6.95
N ARG A 256 -12.03 12.25 -7.26
CA ARG A 256 -12.34 13.46 -6.47
C ARG A 256 -12.84 14.61 -7.35
N GLY A 257 -13.63 14.30 -8.37
CA GLY A 257 -14.16 15.22 -9.38
C GLY A 257 -13.81 14.78 -10.80
N ASN A 258 -12.68 14.11 -11.01
CA ASN A 258 -12.29 13.52 -12.29
C ASN A 258 -12.25 11.98 -12.22
N ARG A 259 -12.25 11.34 -13.39
CA ARG A 259 -12.16 9.89 -13.53
C ARG A 259 -11.37 9.50 -14.78
N PHE A 260 -10.82 8.30 -14.80
CA PHE A 260 -10.36 7.69 -16.04
C PHE A 260 -11.56 7.32 -16.92
N VAL A 261 -11.48 7.64 -18.20
CA VAL A 261 -12.54 7.35 -19.18
C VAL A 261 -12.18 6.13 -20.03
N SER A 262 -10.90 6.03 -20.40
CA SER A 262 -10.37 4.92 -21.18
C SER A 262 -8.90 4.67 -20.82
N MET A 263 -8.43 3.48 -21.12
CA MET A 263 -7.03 3.09 -20.99
C MET A 263 -6.64 2.22 -22.17
N THR A 264 -5.45 2.47 -22.70
CA THR A 264 -4.78 1.56 -23.64
C THR A 264 -3.44 1.16 -23.06
N ALA A 265 -3.04 -0.07 -23.30
CA ALA A 265 -1.75 -0.59 -22.85
C ALA A 265 -1.01 -1.24 -24.01
N SER A 266 0.30 -1.02 -24.05
CA SER A 266 1.21 -1.71 -24.96
C SER A 266 2.46 -2.14 -24.21
N ALA A 267 3.04 -3.25 -24.61
CA ALA A 267 4.26 -3.77 -24.03
C ALA A 267 5.23 -4.21 -25.13
N THR A 268 6.51 -3.97 -24.92
CA THR A 268 7.56 -4.55 -25.76
C THR A 268 7.79 -6.01 -25.39
N LYS A 269 8.56 -6.72 -26.21
CA LYS A 269 9.03 -8.08 -25.88
C LYS A 269 9.81 -8.07 -24.55
N ALA A 270 9.47 -9.00 -23.64
CA ALA A 270 10.16 -9.18 -22.37
C ALA A 270 11.43 -9.98 -22.56
N VAL A 271 12.57 -9.32 -22.65
CA VAL A 271 13.88 -9.99 -22.89
C VAL A 271 14.91 -9.78 -21.79
N GLY A 272 14.76 -8.73 -20.97
CA GLY A 272 15.82 -8.31 -20.05
C GLY A 272 16.20 -9.36 -19.00
N LEU A 273 15.22 -9.94 -18.30
CA LEU A 273 15.47 -10.97 -17.29
C LEU A 273 15.98 -12.28 -17.92
N HIS A 274 15.42 -12.67 -19.08
CA HIS A 274 15.88 -13.85 -19.80
C HIS A 274 17.34 -13.71 -20.22
N ASN A 275 17.70 -12.62 -20.87
CA ASN A 275 19.06 -12.36 -21.31
C ASN A 275 20.06 -12.30 -20.13
N HIS A 276 19.62 -11.77 -18.98
CA HIS A 276 20.45 -11.79 -17.78
C HIS A 276 20.73 -13.22 -17.29
N ILE A 277 19.72 -14.09 -17.29
CA ILE A 277 19.91 -15.51 -16.89
C ILE A 277 20.85 -16.24 -17.84
N VAL A 278 20.69 -16.03 -19.15
CA VAL A 278 21.49 -16.71 -20.18
C VAL A 278 22.98 -16.26 -20.18
N ALA A 279 23.23 -15.03 -19.73
CA ALA A 279 24.55 -14.43 -19.66
C ALA A 279 25.37 -14.83 -18.41
N GLN A 280 24.78 -15.56 -17.45
CA GLN A 280 25.43 -16.05 -16.22
C GLN A 280 25.86 -17.53 -16.34
#